data_0d3ad6a311b8eaa8855207fe0f7eaa1e
#
_entry.id   0d3ad6a311b8eaa8855207fe0f7eaa1e
#
_cell.length_a   1.000
_cell.length_b   1.000
_cell.length_c   1.000
_cell.angle_alpha   90.00
_cell.angle_beta   90.00
_cell.angle_gamma   90.00
#
_symmetry.space_group_name_H-M   'P 1'
#
loop_
_entity.id
_entity.type
_entity.pdbx_description
1 polymer ?
#
loop_
_entity_poly.entity_id
_entity_poly.type
_entity_poly.pdbx_seq_one_letter_code
_entity_poly.pdbx_strand_id
1 'polypeptide(L)'
;VRAPGCVGLRATRVVEPSVSTQIVDEALVLSTVDYGEADRIVTLFTKDRGRLSAFAAGARKSKRRFAGALEAGTHLRARLVERRGDVYRLDGVDIVQSFHRLRDDLPRIARLLYCLELIRELTRDHEPHAQLFDGLRDYLQKLDAKEAGPTSLLLFELDALAQAGFMPSFAPCALCGEPTGERPRFDPSHGGVLCLPCSTRVAGGFPVSAQVVEALSRLQAGERTPL
;
A
#
# COMPACT_ATOMS: atom_id res chain seq x y z
N VAL A 1 69.17 -12.64 -37.30
CA VAL A 1 68.84 -12.28 -35.92
C VAL A 1 67.30 -12.22 -35.83
N ARG A 2 66.69 -13.21 -35.20
CA ARG A 2 65.23 -13.31 -34.98
C ARG A 2 64.89 -12.62 -33.63
N ALA A 3 63.95 -11.72 -33.62
CA ALA A 3 63.38 -11.13 -32.40
C ALA A 3 62.38 -12.10 -31.75
N PRO A 4 62.30 -12.21 -30.38
CA PRO A 4 61.37 -13.07 -29.69
C PRO A 4 59.97 -12.44 -29.59
N GLY A 5 58.95 -13.29 -29.76
CA GLY A 5 57.54 -12.92 -29.76
C GLY A 5 57.03 -12.46 -28.40
N CYS A 6 56.19 -11.46 -28.44
CA CYS A 6 55.41 -10.98 -27.27
C CYS A 6 54.27 -12.01 -26.96
N VAL A 7 54.35 -12.64 -25.83
CA VAL A 7 53.28 -13.45 -25.23
C VAL A 7 52.22 -12.51 -24.65
N GLY A 8 51.06 -12.46 -25.28
CA GLY A 8 49.93 -11.68 -24.79
C GLY A 8 49.39 -12.22 -23.48
N LEU A 9 49.56 -11.50 -22.41
CA LEU A 9 48.88 -11.70 -21.13
C LEU A 9 47.35 -11.48 -21.32
N ARG A 10 46.59 -12.54 -21.35
CA ARG A 10 45.11 -12.48 -21.19
C ARG A 10 44.81 -12.01 -19.78
N ALA A 11 44.31 -10.78 -19.65
CA ALA A 11 43.75 -10.28 -18.41
C ALA A 11 42.52 -11.14 -18.10
N THR A 12 42.64 -12.02 -17.13
CA THR A 12 41.49 -12.69 -16.48
C THR A 12 40.67 -11.64 -15.73
N ARG A 13 39.50 -11.31 -16.27
CA ARG A 13 38.54 -10.47 -15.60
C ARG A 13 38.10 -11.21 -14.33
N VAL A 14 38.62 -10.80 -13.19
CA VAL A 14 38.14 -11.24 -11.89
C VAL A 14 36.72 -10.66 -11.77
N VAL A 15 35.70 -11.51 -11.94
CA VAL A 15 34.33 -11.17 -11.61
C VAL A 15 34.26 -11.24 -10.11
N GLU A 16 34.34 -10.07 -9.45
CA GLU A 16 34.04 -9.98 -8.02
C GLU A 16 32.61 -10.50 -7.80
N PRO A 17 32.39 -11.43 -6.87
CA PRO A 17 31.03 -11.84 -6.51
C PRO A 17 30.33 -10.62 -5.91
N SER A 18 29.33 -10.09 -6.59
CA SER A 18 28.45 -9.08 -6.02
C SER A 18 27.81 -9.70 -4.78
N VAL A 19 28.17 -9.23 -3.60
CA VAL A 19 27.53 -9.59 -2.34
C VAL A 19 26.08 -9.12 -2.45
N SER A 20 25.18 -10.03 -2.79
CA SER A 20 23.76 -9.74 -2.82
C SER A 20 23.30 -9.65 -1.36
N THR A 21 23.00 -8.45 -0.90
CA THR A 21 22.52 -8.20 0.47
C THR A 21 21.14 -8.80 0.60
N GLN A 22 21.03 -9.80 1.48
CA GLN A 22 19.73 -10.37 1.86
C GLN A 22 19.06 -9.45 2.89
N ILE A 23 17.82 -9.11 2.65
CA ILE A 23 17.00 -8.22 3.47
C ILE A 23 15.83 -9.02 4.00
N VAL A 24 15.47 -8.84 5.26
CA VAL A 24 14.26 -9.39 5.87
C VAL A 24 13.38 -8.22 6.29
N ASP A 25 12.13 -8.21 5.81
CA ASP A 25 11.18 -7.14 6.11
C ASP A 25 9.77 -7.71 6.34
N GLU A 26 8.98 -7.06 7.18
CA GLU A 26 7.54 -7.35 7.30
C GLU A 26 6.81 -6.80 6.10
N ALA A 27 5.90 -7.59 5.54
CA ALA A 27 5.20 -7.25 4.32
C ALA A 27 3.75 -7.73 4.30
N LEU A 28 2.89 -6.96 3.66
CA LEU A 28 1.55 -7.35 3.24
C LEU A 28 1.54 -7.57 1.73
N VAL A 29 0.97 -8.67 1.28
CA VAL A 29 0.83 -8.96 -0.15
C VAL A 29 -0.29 -8.09 -0.71
N LEU A 30 0.03 -7.14 -1.58
CA LEU A 30 -0.96 -6.30 -2.25
C LEU A 30 -1.56 -7.01 -3.46
N SER A 31 -0.71 -7.59 -4.30
CA SER A 31 -1.15 -8.33 -5.47
C SER A 31 -0.10 -9.35 -5.92
N THR A 32 -0.56 -10.33 -6.70
CA THR A 32 0.31 -11.35 -7.29
C THR A 32 -0.14 -11.58 -8.73
N VAL A 33 0.82 -11.58 -9.65
CA VAL A 33 0.60 -11.83 -11.07
C VAL A 33 1.46 -13.01 -11.50
N ASP A 34 0.88 -13.95 -12.24
CA ASP A 34 1.62 -15.06 -12.82
C ASP A 34 2.58 -14.55 -13.90
N TYR A 35 3.81 -15.03 -13.88
CA TYR A 35 4.85 -14.69 -14.83
C TYR A 35 5.47 -15.96 -15.41
N GLY A 36 5.30 -16.15 -16.73
CA GLY A 36 5.71 -17.39 -17.37
C GLY A 36 4.96 -18.63 -16.84
N GLU A 37 5.61 -19.79 -16.92
CA GLU A 37 4.97 -21.07 -16.55
C GLU A 37 5.05 -21.43 -15.06
N ALA A 38 6.01 -20.89 -14.34
CA ALA A 38 6.32 -21.32 -12.98
C ALA A 38 6.46 -20.18 -11.96
N ASP A 39 6.65 -18.96 -12.42
CA ASP A 39 7.05 -17.82 -11.61
C ASP A 39 5.88 -16.89 -11.29
N ARG A 40 6.09 -15.98 -10.36
CA ARG A 40 5.16 -14.90 -10.01
C ARG A 40 5.91 -13.60 -9.78
N ILE A 41 5.25 -12.50 -10.11
CA ILE A 41 5.62 -11.17 -9.65
C ILE A 41 4.65 -10.81 -8.54
N VAL A 42 5.18 -10.43 -7.38
CA VAL A 42 4.41 -10.10 -6.18
C VAL A 42 4.66 -8.64 -5.83
N THR A 43 3.59 -7.88 -5.71
CA THR A 43 3.66 -6.52 -5.17
C THR A 43 3.48 -6.61 -3.66
N LEU A 44 4.48 -6.18 -2.93
CA LEU A 44 4.51 -6.16 -1.48
C LEU A 44 4.43 -4.72 -0.97
N PHE A 45 3.67 -4.50 0.09
CA PHE A 45 3.78 -3.31 0.90
C PHE A 45 4.58 -3.68 2.14
N THR A 46 5.81 -3.19 2.21
CA THR A 46 6.73 -3.51 3.31
C THR A 46 6.77 -2.37 4.32
N LYS A 47 7.06 -2.73 5.57
CA LYS A 47 7.07 -1.75 6.66
C LYS A 47 8.20 -0.73 6.53
N ASP A 48 9.40 -1.21 6.21
CA ASP A 48 10.62 -0.40 6.24
C ASP A 48 11.03 0.15 4.87
N ARG A 49 10.46 -0.39 3.76
CA ARG A 49 10.84 -0.02 2.38
C ARG A 49 9.68 0.44 1.51
N GLY A 50 8.46 0.50 2.08
CA GLY A 50 7.27 0.87 1.31
C GLY A 50 6.84 -0.18 0.30
N ARG A 51 6.20 0.25 -0.78
CA ARG A 51 5.75 -0.64 -1.84
C ARG A 51 6.94 -1.07 -2.72
N LEU A 52 7.01 -2.35 -3.05
CA LEU A 52 8.02 -2.90 -3.94
C LEU A 52 7.52 -4.11 -4.71
N SER A 53 8.14 -4.37 -5.85
CA SER A 53 7.90 -5.55 -6.67
C SER A 53 8.98 -6.60 -6.43
N ALA A 54 8.56 -7.85 -6.26
CA ALA A 54 9.47 -8.96 -6.01
C ALA A 54 9.19 -10.14 -6.96
N PHE A 55 10.23 -10.64 -7.59
CA PHE A 55 10.18 -11.83 -8.46
C PHE A 55 10.32 -13.09 -7.61
N ALA A 56 9.29 -13.91 -7.61
CA ALA A 56 9.20 -15.18 -6.89
C ALA A 56 9.39 -16.37 -7.84
N ALA A 57 10.64 -16.79 -8.01
CA ALA A 57 11.00 -17.87 -8.92
C ALA A 57 10.41 -19.21 -8.47
N GLY A 58 9.73 -19.92 -9.37
CA GLY A 58 9.09 -21.22 -9.13
C GLY A 58 7.91 -21.16 -8.17
N ALA A 59 7.32 -19.98 -7.92
CA ALA A 59 6.28 -19.81 -6.90
C ALA A 59 5.01 -20.61 -7.16
N ARG A 60 4.62 -20.81 -8.42
CA ARG A 60 3.42 -21.60 -8.80
C ARG A 60 3.53 -23.08 -8.46
N LYS A 61 4.75 -23.62 -8.50
CA LYS A 61 5.03 -25.05 -8.24
C LYS A 61 5.59 -25.29 -6.84
N SER A 62 5.86 -24.24 -6.09
CA SER A 62 6.50 -24.33 -4.76
C SER A 62 5.50 -24.72 -3.67
N LYS A 63 5.68 -25.90 -3.09
CA LYS A 63 4.92 -26.37 -1.92
C LYS A 63 5.56 -26.00 -0.57
N ARG A 64 6.78 -25.51 -0.54
CA ARG A 64 7.54 -25.22 0.69
C ARG A 64 7.83 -23.73 0.87
N ARG A 65 8.41 -23.06 -0.15
CA ARG A 65 8.86 -21.67 -0.02
C ARG A 65 7.71 -20.65 -0.02
N PHE A 66 6.63 -20.95 -0.74
CA PHE A 66 5.57 -19.98 -1.01
C PHE A 66 4.14 -20.52 -0.77
N ALA A 67 3.98 -21.75 -0.34
CA ALA A 67 2.73 -22.50 -0.16
C ALA A 67 1.55 -21.65 0.34
N GLY A 68 0.76 -21.05 -0.56
CA GLY A 68 -0.39 -20.20 -0.22
C GLY A 68 -0.03 -18.82 0.38
N ALA A 69 1.24 -18.55 0.65
CA ALA A 69 1.67 -17.32 1.31
C ALA A 69 1.54 -16.06 0.43
N LEU A 70 1.51 -16.22 -0.90
CA LEU A 70 1.47 -15.11 -1.84
C LEU A 70 0.04 -14.69 -2.24
N GLU A 71 -0.94 -15.02 -1.42
CA GLU A 71 -2.30 -14.56 -1.60
C GLU A 71 -2.47 -13.13 -1.10
N ALA A 72 -3.29 -12.34 -1.82
CA ALA A 72 -3.56 -10.95 -1.48
C ALA A 72 -4.03 -10.81 -0.01
N GLY A 73 -3.48 -9.83 0.69
CA GLY A 73 -3.73 -9.55 2.08
C GLY A 73 -2.93 -10.38 3.08
N THR A 74 -2.17 -11.39 2.66
CA THR A 74 -1.34 -12.16 3.59
C THR A 74 -0.26 -11.29 4.22
N HIS A 75 -0.17 -11.30 5.54
CA HIS A 75 0.92 -10.72 6.30
C HIS A 75 2.05 -11.74 6.46
N LEU A 76 3.24 -11.37 6.04
CA LEU A 76 4.39 -12.26 6.01
C LEU A 76 5.69 -11.52 6.33
N ARG A 77 6.72 -12.28 6.65
CA ARG A 77 8.10 -11.82 6.69
C ARG A 77 8.79 -12.26 5.40
N ALA A 78 9.16 -11.29 4.56
CA ALA A 78 9.76 -11.51 3.25
C ALA A 78 11.28 -11.54 3.36
N ARG A 79 11.91 -12.56 2.77
CA ARG A 79 13.36 -12.58 2.51
C ARG A 79 13.60 -12.11 1.08
N LEU A 80 14.12 -10.90 0.98
CA LEU A 80 14.35 -10.17 -0.26
C LEU A 80 15.84 -10.12 -0.58
N VAL A 81 16.16 -10.20 -1.85
CA VAL A 81 17.52 -10.01 -2.36
C VAL A 81 17.47 -8.89 -3.39
N GLU A 82 18.26 -7.87 -3.14
CA GLU A 82 18.38 -6.74 -4.04
C GLU A 82 19.04 -7.17 -5.35
N ARG A 83 18.51 -6.69 -6.47
CA ARG A 83 19.06 -6.91 -7.80
C ARG A 83 19.31 -5.57 -8.50
N ARG A 84 20.02 -5.59 -9.60
CA ARG A 84 20.11 -4.42 -10.47
C ARG A 84 18.75 -4.14 -11.09
N GLY A 85 18.20 -2.95 -10.87
CA GLY A 85 16.83 -2.54 -11.27
C GLY A 85 15.85 -2.56 -10.09
N ASP A 86 14.60 -2.21 -10.36
CA ASP A 86 13.56 -1.93 -9.34
C ASP A 86 12.84 -3.17 -8.82
N VAL A 87 13.24 -4.37 -9.26
CA VAL A 87 12.58 -5.63 -8.88
C VAL A 87 13.49 -6.45 -7.98
N TYR A 88 13.04 -6.71 -6.77
CA TYR A 88 13.70 -7.61 -5.83
C TYR A 88 13.53 -9.09 -6.23
N ARG A 89 14.42 -9.95 -5.79
CA ARG A 89 14.18 -11.39 -5.82
C ARG A 89 13.61 -11.80 -4.45
N LEU A 90 12.47 -12.50 -4.46
CA LEU A 90 11.88 -13.09 -3.28
C LEU A 90 12.45 -14.50 -3.07
N ASP A 91 13.33 -14.65 -2.10
CA ASP A 91 13.98 -15.95 -1.80
C ASP A 91 13.09 -16.87 -1.00
N GLY A 92 12.21 -16.32 -0.18
CA GLY A 92 11.28 -17.07 0.64
C GLY A 92 10.45 -16.16 1.52
N VAL A 93 9.45 -16.74 2.15
CA VAL A 93 8.53 -16.04 3.05
C VAL A 93 8.21 -16.91 4.25
N ASP A 94 7.95 -16.25 5.39
CA ASP A 94 7.37 -16.87 6.58
C ASP A 94 6.03 -16.17 6.85
N ILE A 95 4.93 -16.93 6.87
CA ILE A 95 3.59 -16.36 7.11
C ILE A 95 3.52 -15.94 8.58
N VAL A 96 3.21 -14.67 8.82
CA VAL A 96 2.89 -14.12 10.14
C VAL A 96 1.40 -14.30 10.41
N GLN A 97 0.55 -13.91 9.44
CA GLN A 97 -0.90 -14.07 9.54
C GLN A 97 -1.52 -14.17 8.14
N SER A 98 -2.32 -15.20 7.92
CA SER A 98 -2.95 -15.44 6.59
C SER A 98 -4.30 -14.77 6.43
N PHE A 99 -4.94 -14.30 7.52
CA PHE A 99 -6.30 -13.73 7.54
C PHE A 99 -7.30 -14.63 6.79
N HIS A 100 -7.28 -15.93 7.04
CA HIS A 100 -8.02 -16.93 6.25
C HIS A 100 -9.54 -16.76 6.34
N ARG A 101 -10.05 -16.25 7.48
CA ARG A 101 -11.50 -16.03 7.69
C ARG A 101 -12.07 -14.93 6.79
N LEU A 102 -11.23 -14.04 6.25
CA LEU A 102 -11.67 -13.03 5.28
C LEU A 102 -12.21 -13.68 4.00
N ARG A 103 -11.70 -14.88 3.66
CA ARG A 103 -12.03 -15.58 2.41
C ARG A 103 -13.35 -16.34 2.45
N ASP A 104 -13.98 -16.42 3.62
CA ASP A 104 -15.26 -17.13 3.81
C ASP A 104 -16.49 -16.24 3.54
N ASP A 105 -16.28 -14.93 3.29
CA ASP A 105 -17.35 -13.95 3.23
C ASP A 105 -17.07 -12.89 2.15
N LEU A 106 -17.89 -12.85 1.12
CA LEU A 106 -17.73 -11.95 -0.03
C LEU A 106 -17.64 -10.46 0.36
N PRO A 107 -18.50 -9.91 1.23
CA PRO A 107 -18.36 -8.53 1.71
C PRO A 107 -16.99 -8.23 2.35
N ARG A 108 -16.39 -9.18 3.07
CA ARG A 108 -15.05 -9.01 3.67
C ARG A 108 -13.94 -9.10 2.63
N ILE A 109 -14.06 -10.02 1.66
CA ILE A 109 -13.14 -10.07 0.51
C ILE A 109 -13.16 -8.74 -0.24
N ALA A 110 -14.35 -8.19 -0.51
CA ALA A 110 -14.47 -6.92 -1.22
C ALA A 110 -13.78 -5.77 -0.46
N ARG A 111 -13.95 -5.70 0.87
CA ARG A 111 -13.27 -4.69 1.70
C ARG A 111 -11.76 -4.90 1.75
N LEU A 112 -11.30 -6.14 1.85
CA LEU A 112 -9.87 -6.47 1.75
C LEU A 112 -9.29 -5.93 0.44
N LEU A 113 -9.86 -6.33 -0.70
CA LEU A 113 -9.36 -5.95 -2.02
C LEU A 113 -9.40 -4.44 -2.23
N TYR A 114 -10.45 -3.78 -1.76
CA TYR A 114 -10.58 -2.32 -1.78
C TYR A 114 -9.45 -1.65 -0.98
N CYS A 115 -9.16 -2.11 0.25
CA CYS A 115 -8.10 -1.54 1.06
C CYS A 115 -6.72 -1.75 0.43
N LEU A 116 -6.46 -2.93 -0.17
CA LEU A 116 -5.20 -3.18 -0.87
C LEU A 116 -5.04 -2.28 -2.11
N GLU A 117 -6.13 -2.04 -2.86
CA GLU A 117 -6.15 -1.11 -3.98
C GLU A 117 -5.89 0.32 -3.50
N LEU A 118 -6.59 0.77 -2.45
CA LEU A 118 -6.41 2.09 -1.86
C LEU A 118 -4.93 2.34 -1.48
N ILE A 119 -4.29 1.38 -0.82
CA ILE A 119 -2.87 1.48 -0.48
C ILE A 119 -1.99 1.58 -1.73
N ARG A 120 -2.29 0.80 -2.77
CA ARG A 120 -1.56 0.89 -4.05
C ARG A 120 -1.64 2.25 -4.70
N GLU A 121 -2.81 2.89 -4.66
CA GLU A 121 -3.01 4.21 -5.24
C GLU A 121 -2.40 5.34 -4.39
N LEU A 122 -2.41 5.21 -3.06
CA LEU A 122 -1.90 6.22 -2.15
C LEU A 122 -0.37 6.18 -1.96
N THR A 123 0.29 5.05 -2.27
CA THR A 123 1.73 4.89 -2.00
C THR A 123 2.57 4.84 -3.25
N ARG A 124 3.80 5.33 -3.15
CA ARG A 124 4.81 5.23 -4.20
C ARG A 124 5.76 4.06 -3.93
N ASP A 125 6.44 3.61 -4.98
CA ASP A 125 7.44 2.57 -4.84
C ASP A 125 8.65 3.09 -4.04
N HIS A 126 9.16 2.24 -3.16
CA HIS A 126 10.32 2.50 -2.30
C HIS A 126 10.17 3.69 -1.32
N GLU A 127 8.94 4.10 -1.02
CA GLU A 127 8.67 5.14 -0.03
C GLU A 127 8.08 4.49 1.23
N PRO A 128 8.81 4.46 2.36
CA PRO A 128 8.34 3.82 3.59
C PRO A 128 7.18 4.59 4.24
N HIS A 129 6.14 3.86 4.64
CA HIS A 129 4.99 4.38 5.37
C HIS A 129 4.64 3.42 6.53
N ALA A 130 5.48 3.36 7.55
CA ALA A 130 5.32 2.40 8.65
C ALA A 130 3.98 2.51 9.38
N GLN A 131 3.48 3.73 9.61
CA GLN A 131 2.18 3.94 10.26
C GLN A 131 1.02 3.46 9.39
N LEU A 132 1.09 3.69 8.08
CA LEU A 132 0.10 3.20 7.12
C LEU A 132 0.12 1.67 7.02
N PHE A 133 1.31 1.07 7.08
CA PHE A 133 1.47 -0.38 7.14
C PHE A 133 0.79 -0.96 8.39
N ASP A 134 1.07 -0.40 9.56
CA ASP A 134 0.47 -0.84 10.82
C ASP A 134 -1.06 -0.63 10.80
N GLY A 135 -1.55 0.50 10.28
CA GLY A 135 -2.98 0.79 10.13
C GLY A 135 -3.71 -0.23 9.23
N LEU A 136 -3.12 -0.58 8.08
CA LEU A 136 -3.67 -1.61 7.19
C LEU A 136 -3.71 -2.98 7.88
N ARG A 137 -2.60 -3.40 8.49
CA ARG A 137 -2.50 -4.67 9.23
C ARG A 137 -3.59 -4.76 10.31
N ASP A 138 -3.72 -3.73 11.13
CA ASP A 138 -4.67 -3.69 12.24
C ASP A 138 -6.12 -3.69 11.75
N TYR A 139 -6.41 -3.00 10.65
CA TYR A 139 -7.72 -3.06 10.01
C TYR A 139 -8.04 -4.46 9.49
N LEU A 140 -7.11 -5.12 8.79
CA LEU A 140 -7.29 -6.49 8.29
C LEU A 140 -7.48 -7.48 9.44
N GLN A 141 -6.80 -7.31 10.56
CA GLN A 141 -6.98 -8.13 11.75
C GLN A 141 -8.39 -8.00 12.33
N LYS A 142 -8.91 -6.77 12.47
CA LYS A 142 -10.29 -6.52 12.91
C LYS A 142 -11.31 -7.09 11.94
N LEU A 143 -11.05 -6.96 10.64
CA LEU A 143 -11.91 -7.49 9.59
C LEU A 143 -11.96 -9.03 9.62
N ASP A 144 -10.83 -9.70 9.84
CA ASP A 144 -10.74 -11.16 9.99
C ASP A 144 -11.47 -11.64 11.24
N ALA A 145 -11.38 -10.90 12.35
CA ALA A 145 -12.07 -11.18 13.61
C ALA A 145 -13.59 -10.88 13.57
N LYS A 146 -14.12 -10.31 12.49
CA LYS A 146 -15.51 -9.80 12.35
C LYS A 146 -15.83 -8.61 13.26
N GLU A 147 -14.82 -7.86 13.66
CA GLU A 147 -14.95 -6.68 14.52
C GLU A 147 -15.00 -5.36 13.74
N ALA A 148 -14.72 -5.40 12.42
CA ALA A 148 -14.73 -4.23 11.55
C ALA A 148 -16.10 -3.98 10.93
N GLY A 149 -16.77 -2.92 11.38
CA GLY A 149 -17.99 -2.38 10.79
C GLY A 149 -17.74 -1.32 9.71
N PRO A 150 -18.82 -0.68 9.19
CA PRO A 150 -18.69 0.42 8.22
C PRO A 150 -17.86 1.60 8.74
N THR A 151 -18.05 1.98 10.00
CA THR A 151 -17.27 3.05 10.65
C THR A 151 -15.78 2.73 10.73
N SER A 152 -15.42 1.45 10.92
CA SER A 152 -14.02 1.01 10.94
C SER A 152 -13.35 1.21 9.59
N LEU A 153 -14.07 0.98 8.48
CA LEU A 153 -13.56 1.24 7.14
C LEU A 153 -13.34 2.73 6.91
N LEU A 154 -14.34 3.56 7.25
CA LEU A 154 -14.24 5.01 7.11
C LEU A 154 -13.07 5.60 7.90
N LEU A 155 -12.85 5.13 9.14
CA LEU A 155 -11.69 5.55 9.94
C LEU A 155 -10.38 5.15 9.29
N PHE A 156 -10.29 3.91 8.77
CA PHE A 156 -9.11 3.46 8.04
C PHE A 156 -8.84 4.33 6.80
N GLU A 157 -9.88 4.68 6.02
CA GLU A 157 -9.78 5.53 4.84
C GLU A 157 -9.25 6.93 5.20
N LEU A 158 -9.80 7.56 6.24
CA LEU A 158 -9.36 8.87 6.70
C LEU A 158 -7.92 8.83 7.19
N ASP A 159 -7.55 7.82 7.97
CA ASP A 159 -6.17 7.63 8.45
C ASP A 159 -5.21 7.39 7.28
N ALA A 160 -5.60 6.58 6.30
CA ALA A 160 -4.79 6.30 5.11
C ALA A 160 -4.55 7.56 4.27
N LEU A 161 -5.59 8.36 4.04
CA LEU A 161 -5.48 9.64 3.35
C LEU A 161 -4.59 10.62 4.11
N ALA A 162 -4.72 10.67 5.44
CA ALA A 162 -3.88 11.51 6.29
C ALA A 162 -2.40 11.15 6.19
N GLN A 163 -2.07 9.85 6.32
CA GLN A 163 -0.71 9.34 6.26
C GLN A 163 -0.06 9.53 4.87
N ALA A 164 -0.87 9.49 3.82
CA ALA A 164 -0.44 9.73 2.45
C ALA A 164 -0.38 11.22 2.06
N GLY A 165 -0.74 12.13 2.97
CA GLY A 165 -0.73 13.58 2.73
C GLY A 165 -1.93 14.11 1.94
N PHE A 166 -3.00 13.33 1.81
CA PHE A 166 -4.23 13.68 1.10
C PHE A 166 -5.42 13.91 2.03
N MET A 167 -5.16 14.29 3.29
CA MET A 167 -6.22 14.54 4.26
C MET A 167 -7.19 15.60 3.75
N PRO A 168 -8.49 15.26 3.54
CA PRO A 168 -9.47 16.24 3.09
C PRO A 168 -9.79 17.24 4.20
N SER A 169 -10.03 18.50 3.83
CA SER A 169 -10.51 19.53 4.77
C SER A 169 -12.03 19.48 4.83
N PHE A 170 -12.58 19.19 6.01
CA PHE A 170 -14.03 19.26 6.23
C PHE A 170 -14.45 20.55 6.94
N ALA A 171 -13.53 21.29 7.54
CA ALA A 171 -13.73 22.63 8.09
C ALA A 171 -12.36 23.29 8.30
N PRO A 172 -12.17 24.56 7.98
CA PRO A 172 -13.03 25.51 7.25
C PRO A 172 -13.03 25.30 5.73
N CYS A 173 -13.60 26.27 4.98
CA CYS A 173 -13.57 26.26 3.50
C CYS A 173 -12.14 26.14 2.97
N ALA A 174 -11.89 25.15 2.09
CA ALA A 174 -10.55 24.85 1.59
C ALA A 174 -9.93 25.97 0.71
N LEU A 175 -10.75 26.93 0.22
CA LEU A 175 -10.27 28.04 -0.59
C LEU A 175 -10.06 29.35 0.18
N CYS A 176 -11.01 29.75 1.05
CA CYS A 176 -10.95 31.04 1.70
C CYS A 176 -10.71 30.99 3.21
N GLY A 177 -10.74 29.78 3.81
CA GLY A 177 -10.58 29.62 5.26
C GLY A 177 -11.79 30.04 6.12
N GLU A 178 -12.89 30.50 5.49
CA GLU A 178 -14.10 30.91 6.21
C GLU A 178 -15.01 29.69 6.51
N PRO A 179 -15.95 29.82 7.46
CA PRO A 179 -16.93 28.76 7.71
C PRO A 179 -17.72 28.39 6.47
N THR A 180 -18.01 27.10 6.27
CA THR A 180 -18.66 26.59 5.07
C THR A 180 -20.14 26.88 4.96
N GLY A 181 -20.83 27.22 6.08
CA GLY A 181 -22.26 27.54 6.14
C GLY A 181 -23.17 26.31 5.96
N GLU A 182 -24.44 26.58 5.65
CA GLU A 182 -25.48 25.54 5.61
C GLU A 182 -25.46 24.67 4.33
N ARG A 183 -24.84 25.15 3.26
CA ARG A 183 -24.82 24.49 1.94
C ARG A 183 -23.39 24.24 1.45
N PRO A 184 -22.62 23.43 2.17
CA PRO A 184 -21.26 23.12 1.75
C PRO A 184 -21.26 22.25 0.48
N ARG A 185 -20.19 22.39 -0.31
CA ARG A 185 -19.90 21.51 -1.45
C ARG A 185 -18.53 20.91 -1.24
N PHE A 186 -18.40 19.62 -1.46
CA PHE A 186 -17.10 18.96 -1.44
C PHE A 186 -16.49 19.02 -2.84
N ASP A 187 -15.26 19.48 -2.93
CA ASP A 187 -14.49 19.50 -4.18
C ASP A 187 -13.20 18.73 -4.04
N PRO A 188 -13.08 17.54 -4.68
CA PRO A 188 -11.87 16.74 -4.63
C PRO A 188 -10.64 17.46 -5.18
N SER A 189 -10.81 18.35 -6.18
CA SER A 189 -9.69 19.07 -6.79
C SER A 189 -9.05 20.07 -5.84
N HIS A 190 -9.82 20.59 -4.88
CA HIS A 190 -9.36 21.49 -3.82
C HIS A 190 -9.15 20.78 -2.49
N GLY A 191 -9.34 19.45 -2.46
CA GLY A 191 -9.08 18.62 -1.28
C GLY A 191 -9.99 18.92 -0.10
N GLY A 192 -11.24 19.40 -0.30
CA GLY A 192 -12.09 19.70 0.83
C GLY A 192 -13.41 20.36 0.54
N VAL A 193 -14.08 20.80 1.61
CA VAL A 193 -15.36 21.52 1.52
C VAL A 193 -15.16 22.97 1.17
N LEU A 194 -16.08 23.49 0.37
CA LEU A 194 -16.14 24.88 -0.07
C LEU A 194 -17.43 25.54 0.46
N CYS A 195 -17.31 26.81 0.88
CA CYS A 195 -18.47 27.65 1.15
C CYS A 195 -19.21 28.01 -0.15
N LEU A 196 -20.46 28.46 -0.04
CA LEU A 196 -21.27 28.79 -1.20
C LEU A 196 -20.60 29.83 -2.12
N PRO A 197 -20.03 30.97 -1.64
CA PRO A 197 -19.35 31.93 -2.50
C PRO A 197 -18.14 31.37 -3.25
N CYS A 198 -17.39 30.45 -2.65
CA CYS A 198 -16.23 29.83 -3.31
C CYS A 198 -16.68 28.77 -4.33
N SER A 199 -17.67 27.95 -3.99
CA SER A 199 -18.16 26.88 -4.85
C SER A 199 -18.80 27.38 -6.15
N THR A 200 -19.27 28.63 -6.21
CA THR A 200 -19.78 29.25 -7.46
C THR A 200 -18.69 29.71 -8.42
N ARG A 201 -17.43 29.79 -7.93
CA ARG A 201 -16.27 30.26 -8.71
C ARG A 201 -15.47 29.12 -9.33
N VAL A 202 -15.74 27.89 -8.92
CA VAL A 202 -15.03 26.69 -9.41
C VAL A 202 -15.98 25.78 -10.16
N ALA A 203 -15.45 25.16 -11.22
CA ALA A 203 -16.20 24.17 -11.98
C ALA A 203 -15.93 22.80 -11.35
N GLY A 204 -16.86 22.27 -10.59
CA GLY A 204 -16.71 20.95 -9.97
C GLY A 204 -17.36 20.84 -8.60
N GLY A 205 -17.05 19.74 -7.92
CA GLY A 205 -17.59 19.44 -6.61
C GLY A 205 -19.06 19.03 -6.62
N PHE A 206 -19.50 18.47 -5.52
CA PHE A 206 -20.89 18.01 -5.32
C PHE A 206 -21.42 18.50 -3.96
N PRO A 207 -22.74 18.69 -3.84
CA PRO A 207 -23.33 19.15 -2.59
C PRO A 207 -23.19 18.06 -1.53
N VAL A 208 -22.86 18.47 -0.30
CA VAL A 208 -22.85 17.62 0.88
C VAL A 208 -23.69 18.27 1.98
N SER A 209 -24.30 17.46 2.86
CA SER A 209 -25.04 18.04 3.97
C SER A 209 -24.10 18.58 5.05
N ALA A 210 -24.47 19.66 5.71
CA ALA A 210 -23.69 20.22 6.83
C ALA A 210 -23.50 19.19 7.96
N GLN A 211 -24.50 18.35 8.19
CA GLN A 211 -24.43 17.27 9.21
C GLN A 211 -23.34 16.23 8.86
N VAL A 212 -23.22 15.84 7.59
CA VAL A 212 -22.15 14.91 7.15
C VAL A 212 -20.78 15.56 7.31
N VAL A 213 -20.66 16.83 6.92
CA VAL A 213 -19.41 17.59 7.09
C VAL A 213 -19.00 17.68 8.56
N GLU A 214 -19.95 17.98 9.44
CA GLU A 214 -19.71 18.04 10.87
C GLU A 214 -19.29 16.66 11.44
N ALA A 215 -19.99 15.59 11.07
CA ALA A 215 -19.65 14.23 11.50
C ALA A 215 -18.23 13.82 11.06
N LEU A 216 -17.87 14.10 9.80
CA LEU A 216 -16.53 13.81 9.28
C LEU A 216 -15.44 14.67 9.97
N SER A 217 -15.73 15.93 10.24
CA SER A 217 -14.82 16.82 10.98
C SER A 217 -14.56 16.30 12.39
N ARG A 218 -15.59 15.83 13.09
CA ARG A 218 -15.45 15.20 14.42
C ARG A 218 -14.63 13.91 14.37
N LEU A 219 -14.87 13.07 13.39
CA LEU A 219 -14.07 11.85 13.20
C LEU A 219 -12.60 12.17 12.96
N GLN A 220 -12.28 13.21 12.19
CA GLN A 220 -10.92 13.69 11.99
C GLN A 220 -10.28 14.22 13.29
N ALA A 221 -11.07 14.86 14.14
CA ALA A 221 -10.63 15.33 15.46
C ALA A 221 -10.43 14.18 16.47
N GLY A 222 -10.70 12.93 16.09
CA GLY A 222 -10.56 11.75 16.94
C GLY A 222 -11.78 11.47 17.82
N GLU A 223 -12.89 12.16 17.62
CA GLU A 223 -14.16 11.90 18.33
C GLU A 223 -14.79 10.61 17.76
N ARG A 224 -14.70 9.52 18.52
CA ARG A 224 -15.24 8.20 18.16
C ARG A 224 -16.67 8.01 18.66
N THR A 225 -17.55 8.95 18.40
CA THR A 225 -18.98 8.78 18.71
C THR A 225 -19.63 7.85 17.68
N PRO A 226 -20.51 6.90 18.05
CA PRO A 226 -21.28 6.12 17.08
C PRO A 226 -22.07 7.06 16.17
N LEU A 227 -21.98 6.84 14.87
CA LEU A 227 -22.79 7.53 13.86
C LEU A 227 -24.23 7.04 13.90
#